data_69b3246f48b93e6c27d48c7b75bee54c
#
_entry.id   69b3246f48b93e6c27d48c7b75bee54c
#
_cell.length_a   1.000
_cell.length_b   1.000
_cell.length_c   1.000
_cell.angle_alpha   90.00
_cell.angle_beta   90.00
_cell.angle_gamma   90.00
#
_symmetry.space_group_name_H-M   'P 1'
#
loop_
_entity.id
_entity.type
_entity.pdbx_description
1 polymer ?
#
loop_
_entity_poly.entity_id
_entity_poly.type
_entity_poly.pdbx_seq_one_letter_code
_entity_poly.pdbx_strand_id
1 'polypeptide(L)'
;MKKMKKSEMVYKNQVAHVKAEREVLVKAKNPWIVDLKYSFQDEKYLYLVMDFLPGGDLMTLLIRKDVLTEDESRFYIAETILAIETVHRVNYIHRDLKPDNILLDKNGHVKLTDFGLCKHAQIS
;
A
#
# COMPACT_ATOMS: atom_id res chain seq x y z
N MET A 1 -0.90 7.02 10.29
CA MET A 1 0.47 6.64 10.78
C MET A 1 0.48 5.16 11.12
N LYS A 2 1.50 4.46 10.68
CA LYS A 2 1.70 3.06 11.03
C LYS A 2 2.82 2.98 12.08
N LYS A 3 2.50 2.40 13.24
CA LYS A 3 3.42 2.26 14.37
C LYS A 3 3.69 0.78 14.61
N MET A 4 4.95 0.38 14.64
CA MET A 4 5.36 -1.02 14.75
C MET A 4 6.33 -1.21 15.90
N LYS A 5 6.03 -2.17 16.77
CA LYS A 5 6.88 -2.47 17.94
C LYS A 5 8.09 -3.31 17.52
N LYS A 6 9.28 -2.81 17.76
CA LYS A 6 10.54 -3.48 17.33
C LYS A 6 10.69 -4.89 17.89
N SER A 7 10.35 -5.11 19.15
CA SER A 7 10.47 -6.43 19.78
C SER A 7 9.54 -7.46 19.12
N GLU A 8 8.33 -7.06 18.74
CA GLU A 8 7.40 -7.95 18.03
C GLU A 8 7.87 -8.26 16.62
N MET A 9 8.47 -7.29 15.94
CA MET A 9 9.02 -7.49 14.60
C MET A 9 10.14 -8.53 14.59
N VAL A 10 11.05 -8.45 15.57
CA VAL A 10 12.14 -9.41 15.71
C VAL A 10 11.59 -10.81 16.05
N TYR A 11 10.66 -10.87 17.00
CA TYR A 11 10.04 -12.12 17.43
C TYR A 11 9.30 -12.82 16.28
N LYS A 12 8.56 -12.06 15.47
CA LYS A 12 7.78 -12.59 14.35
C LYS A 12 8.57 -12.66 13.04
N ASN A 13 9.86 -12.35 13.06
CA ASN A 13 10.73 -12.32 11.88
C ASN A 13 10.19 -11.41 10.76
N GLN A 14 9.71 -10.22 11.12
CA GLN A 14 9.09 -9.27 10.18
C GLN A 14 10.01 -8.11 9.79
N VAL A 15 11.27 -8.10 10.21
CA VAL A 15 12.21 -7.00 9.92
C VAL A 15 12.38 -6.79 8.42
N ALA A 16 12.53 -7.89 7.67
CA ALA A 16 12.66 -7.82 6.22
C ALA A 16 11.41 -7.24 5.54
N HIS A 17 10.22 -7.57 6.03
CA HIS A 17 8.96 -7.06 5.50
C HIS A 17 8.83 -5.55 5.70
N VAL A 18 9.23 -5.04 6.86
CA VAL A 18 9.17 -3.61 7.15
C VAL A 18 10.17 -2.83 6.29
N LYS A 19 11.37 -3.37 6.12
CA LYS A 19 12.38 -2.77 5.24
C LYS A 19 11.90 -2.71 3.80
N ALA A 20 11.29 -3.79 3.31
CA ALA A 20 10.74 -3.85 1.96
C ALA A 20 9.60 -2.85 1.78
N GLU A 21 8.69 -2.74 2.75
CA GLU A 21 7.60 -1.77 2.72
C GLU A 21 8.12 -0.34 2.59
N ARG A 22 9.06 0.04 3.44
CA ARG A 22 9.66 1.38 3.41
C ARG A 22 10.36 1.63 2.08
N GLU A 23 11.11 0.66 1.59
CA GLU A 23 11.88 0.79 0.35
C GLU A 23 10.96 1.01 -0.85
N VAL A 24 9.86 0.26 -0.96
CA VAL A 24 8.87 0.46 -2.02
C VAL A 24 8.24 1.84 -1.93
N LEU A 25 7.82 2.26 -0.74
CA LEU A 25 7.19 3.57 -0.54
C LEU A 25 8.12 4.72 -0.92
N VAL A 26 9.43 4.55 -0.73
CA VAL A 26 10.43 5.56 -1.12
C VAL A 26 10.70 5.51 -2.63
N LYS A 27 10.91 4.31 -3.20
CA LYS A 27 11.31 4.13 -4.60
C LYS A 27 10.16 4.29 -5.58
N ALA A 28 8.97 3.85 -5.23
CA ALA A 28 7.78 3.89 -6.08
C ALA A 28 6.93 5.14 -5.87
N LYS A 29 7.55 6.26 -5.50
CA LYS A 29 6.83 7.51 -5.26
C LYS A 29 6.13 7.97 -6.54
N ASN A 30 4.79 7.92 -6.53
CA ASN A 30 3.97 8.06 -7.73
C ASN A 30 2.52 8.35 -7.29
N PRO A 31 1.70 9.03 -8.13
CA PRO A 31 0.30 9.33 -7.79
C PRO A 31 -0.57 8.11 -7.48
N TRP A 32 -0.19 6.91 -7.93
CA TRP A 32 -0.96 5.68 -7.72
C TRP A 32 -0.62 4.95 -6.42
N ILE A 33 0.38 5.45 -5.68
CA ILE A 33 0.88 4.84 -4.45
C ILE A 33 0.70 5.84 -3.32
N VAL A 34 0.27 5.34 -2.14
CA VAL A 34 0.15 6.19 -0.95
C VAL A 34 1.49 6.87 -0.66
N ASP A 35 1.46 8.17 -0.37
CA ASP A 35 2.69 8.95 -0.18
C ASP A 35 3.21 8.79 1.25
N LEU A 36 4.47 8.39 1.38
CA LEU A 36 5.17 8.33 2.65
C LEU A 36 5.76 9.72 2.95
N LYS A 37 5.25 10.39 3.98
CA LYS A 37 5.70 11.73 4.38
C LYS A 37 6.94 11.67 5.25
N TYR A 38 6.94 10.80 6.25
CA TYR A 38 8.04 10.66 7.20
C TYR A 38 8.21 9.21 7.61
N SER A 39 9.46 8.81 7.86
CA SER A 39 9.76 7.57 8.56
C SER A 39 10.79 7.87 9.65
N PHE A 40 10.52 7.41 10.84
CA PHE A 40 11.43 7.61 11.97
C PHE A 40 11.28 6.48 12.98
N GLN A 41 12.14 6.46 13.97
CA GLN A 41 12.11 5.42 14.99
C GLN A 41 12.55 6.01 16.34
N ASP A 42 12.07 5.39 17.39
CA ASP A 42 12.59 5.57 18.72
C ASP A 42 13.18 4.26 19.24
N GLU A 43 13.41 4.16 20.54
CA GLU A 43 14.00 2.99 21.16
C GLU A 43 13.15 1.73 21.00
N LYS A 44 11.81 1.86 21.00
CA LYS A 44 10.86 0.75 21.02
C LYS A 44 10.07 0.57 19.73
N TYR A 45 9.90 1.61 18.93
CA TYR A 45 8.96 1.60 17.81
C TYR A 45 9.57 2.14 16.52
N LEU A 46 9.05 1.64 15.40
CA LEU A 46 9.22 2.23 14.07
C LEU A 46 7.92 2.92 13.67
N TYR A 47 8.04 4.04 12.97
CA TYR A 47 6.89 4.85 12.54
C TYR A 47 6.98 5.13 11.05
N LEU A 48 5.88 4.88 10.35
CA LEU A 48 5.68 5.32 8.97
C LEU A 48 4.50 6.29 8.96
N VAL A 49 4.77 7.54 8.56
CA VAL A 49 3.74 8.57 8.45
C VAL A 49 3.38 8.74 7.00
N MET A 50 2.17 8.34 6.64
CA MET A 50 1.65 8.38 5.29
C MET A 50 0.50 9.37 5.19
N ASP A 51 0.16 9.79 3.96
CA ASP A 51 -1.00 10.63 3.73
C ASP A 51 -2.27 9.98 4.25
N PHE A 52 -3.14 10.78 4.86
CA PHE A 52 -4.50 10.37 5.15
C PHE A 52 -5.35 10.51 3.90
N LEU A 53 -6.04 9.41 3.53
CA LEU A 53 -6.89 9.38 2.35
C LEU A 53 -8.36 9.31 2.77
N PRO A 54 -9.10 10.42 2.68
CA PRO A 54 -10.47 10.49 3.20
C PRO A 54 -11.49 9.65 2.43
N GLY A 55 -11.15 9.21 1.22
CA GLY A 55 -12.02 8.35 0.42
C GLY A 55 -12.18 6.93 0.97
N GLY A 56 -11.34 6.54 1.93
CA GLY A 56 -11.37 5.20 2.52
C GLY A 56 -10.81 4.13 1.61
N ASP A 57 -11.17 2.87 1.85
CA ASP A 57 -10.72 1.74 1.05
C ASP A 57 -11.83 1.17 0.17
N LEU A 58 -11.43 0.38 -0.83
CA LEU A 58 -12.37 -0.21 -1.79
C LEU A 58 -13.29 -1.25 -1.15
N MET A 59 -12.83 -1.97 -0.11
CA MET A 59 -13.68 -2.91 0.59
C MET A 59 -14.86 -2.20 1.28
N THR A 60 -14.60 -1.09 1.96
CA THR A 60 -15.64 -0.27 2.59
C THR A 60 -16.64 0.23 1.55
N LEU A 61 -16.15 0.66 0.39
CA LEU A 61 -16.99 1.09 -0.72
C LEU A 61 -17.89 -0.06 -1.21
N LEU A 62 -17.34 -1.26 -1.37
CA LEU A 62 -18.08 -2.44 -1.79
C LEU A 62 -19.17 -2.81 -0.79
N ILE A 63 -18.87 -2.75 0.51
CA ILE A 63 -19.85 -3.03 1.57
C ILE A 63 -20.99 -2.02 1.51
N ARG A 64 -20.68 -0.75 1.34
CA ARG A 64 -21.67 0.33 1.29
C ARG A 64 -22.55 0.27 0.06
N LYS A 65 -21.97 -0.03 -1.12
CA LYS A 65 -22.68 -0.07 -2.40
C LYS A 65 -23.31 -1.42 -2.72
N ASP A 66 -22.85 -2.46 -2.05
CA ASP A 66 -23.19 -3.87 -2.31
C ASP A 66 -22.69 -4.36 -3.66
N VAL A 67 -23.06 -3.70 -4.75
CA VAL A 67 -22.65 -4.05 -6.12
C VAL A 67 -22.12 -2.82 -6.82
N LEU A 68 -20.99 -2.94 -7.52
CA LEU A 68 -20.49 -1.92 -8.42
C LEU A 68 -21.04 -2.16 -9.83
N THR A 69 -21.31 -1.08 -10.55
CA THR A 69 -21.65 -1.17 -11.96
C THR A 69 -20.44 -1.65 -12.77
N GLU A 70 -20.68 -2.10 -14.00
CA GLU A 70 -19.59 -2.49 -14.89
C GLU A 70 -18.63 -1.33 -15.15
N ASP A 71 -19.14 -0.12 -15.35
CA ASP A 71 -18.31 1.07 -15.57
C ASP A 71 -17.48 1.44 -14.36
N GLU A 72 -18.06 1.38 -13.16
CA GLU A 72 -17.33 1.60 -11.90
C GLU A 72 -16.24 0.54 -11.72
N SER A 73 -16.55 -0.72 -11.96
CA SER A 73 -15.58 -1.81 -11.86
C SER A 73 -14.43 -1.63 -12.84
N ARG A 74 -14.72 -1.24 -14.06
CA ARG A 74 -13.71 -0.97 -15.09
C ARG A 74 -12.77 0.16 -14.66
N PHE A 75 -13.32 1.22 -14.09
CA PHE A 75 -12.54 2.35 -13.59
C PHE A 75 -11.55 1.93 -12.50
N TYR A 76 -12.02 1.23 -11.46
CA TYR A 76 -11.16 0.82 -10.35
C TYR A 76 -10.14 -0.22 -10.76
N ILE A 77 -10.50 -1.16 -11.64
CA ILE A 77 -9.57 -2.16 -12.16
C ILE A 77 -8.47 -1.49 -13.00
N ALA A 78 -8.83 -0.57 -13.87
CA ALA A 78 -7.87 0.14 -14.72
C ALA A 78 -6.85 0.91 -13.87
N GLU A 79 -7.31 1.65 -12.86
CA GLU A 79 -6.42 2.39 -11.97
C GLU A 79 -5.55 1.47 -11.11
N THR A 80 -6.10 0.34 -10.67
CA THR A 80 -5.35 -0.66 -9.91
C THR A 80 -4.22 -1.25 -10.76
N ILE A 81 -4.46 -1.54 -12.03
CA ILE A 81 -3.43 -2.02 -12.95
C ILE A 81 -2.29 -1.01 -13.07
N LEU A 82 -2.61 0.27 -13.21
CA LEU A 82 -1.60 1.33 -13.26
C LEU A 82 -0.77 1.40 -11.98
N ALA A 83 -1.43 1.23 -10.83
CA ALA A 83 -0.74 1.20 -9.53
C ALA A 83 0.19 0.00 -9.41
N ILE A 84 -0.25 -1.17 -9.83
CA ILE A 84 0.56 -2.41 -9.83
C ILE A 84 1.78 -2.24 -10.75
N GLU A 85 1.58 -1.66 -11.93
CA GLU A 85 2.68 -1.39 -12.87
C GLU A 85 3.76 -0.54 -12.22
N THR A 86 3.38 0.47 -11.43
CA THR A 86 4.32 1.32 -10.70
C THR A 86 5.20 0.50 -9.75
N VAL A 87 4.62 -0.47 -9.04
CA VAL A 87 5.35 -1.36 -8.13
C VAL A 87 6.30 -2.27 -8.91
N HIS A 88 5.83 -2.83 -10.02
CA HIS A 88 6.64 -3.71 -10.86
C HIS A 88 7.84 -2.98 -11.50
N ARG A 89 7.70 -1.70 -11.81
CA ARG A 89 8.79 -0.90 -12.39
C ARG A 89 9.99 -0.75 -11.46
N VAL A 90 9.77 -0.81 -10.15
CA VAL A 90 10.87 -0.78 -9.17
C VAL A 90 11.28 -2.19 -8.72
N ASN A 91 10.86 -3.21 -9.48
CA ASN A 91 11.21 -4.61 -9.27
C ASN A 91 10.67 -5.21 -7.98
N TYR A 92 9.47 -4.80 -7.58
CA TYR A 92 8.77 -5.40 -6.44
C TYR A 92 7.46 -6.04 -6.88
N ILE A 93 7.01 -7.01 -6.11
CA ILE A 93 5.71 -7.66 -6.25
C ILE A 93 4.95 -7.43 -4.95
N HIS A 94 3.71 -6.94 -5.04
CA HIS A 94 2.91 -6.58 -3.87
C HIS A 94 2.56 -7.79 -3.00
N ARG A 95 2.02 -8.83 -3.60
CA ARG A 95 1.67 -10.12 -2.99
C ARG A 95 0.50 -10.10 -1.99
N ASP A 96 -0.15 -8.96 -1.77
CA ASP A 96 -1.30 -8.86 -0.85
C ASP A 96 -2.38 -7.94 -1.44
N LEU A 97 -2.64 -8.08 -2.75
CA LEU A 97 -3.67 -7.28 -3.42
C LEU A 97 -5.06 -7.75 -2.99
N LYS A 98 -5.81 -6.82 -2.43
CA LYS A 98 -7.19 -7.03 -2.02
C LYS A 98 -7.87 -5.67 -1.87
N PRO A 99 -9.21 -5.60 -1.88
CA PRO A 99 -9.90 -4.31 -1.80
C PRO A 99 -9.56 -3.49 -0.56
N ASP A 100 -9.19 -4.12 0.55
CA ASP A 100 -8.77 -3.44 1.79
C ASP A 100 -7.49 -2.62 1.60
N ASN A 101 -6.61 -3.03 0.66
CA ASN A 101 -5.34 -2.40 0.39
C ASN A 101 -5.37 -1.45 -0.82
N ILE A 102 -6.56 -1.18 -1.33
CA ILE A 102 -6.80 -0.21 -2.40
C ILE A 102 -7.54 0.96 -1.78
N LEU A 103 -6.82 2.07 -1.56
CA LEU A 103 -7.38 3.27 -0.95
C LEU A 103 -7.87 4.22 -2.04
N LEU A 104 -8.77 5.12 -1.66
CA LEU A 104 -9.30 6.15 -2.53
C LEU A 104 -8.97 7.52 -1.97
N ASP A 105 -8.46 8.40 -2.82
CA ASP A 105 -8.20 9.78 -2.43
C ASP A 105 -9.51 10.59 -2.40
N LYS A 106 -9.41 11.88 -2.08
CA LYS A 106 -10.58 12.77 -1.98
C LYS A 106 -11.37 12.91 -3.30
N ASN A 107 -10.72 12.63 -4.43
CA ASN A 107 -11.34 12.69 -5.76
C ASN A 107 -11.79 11.32 -6.27
N GLY A 108 -11.66 10.27 -5.46
CA GLY A 108 -12.07 8.92 -5.81
C GLY A 108 -11.05 8.14 -6.62
N HIS A 109 -9.81 8.63 -6.75
CA HIS A 109 -8.75 7.92 -7.45
C HIS A 109 -8.04 6.91 -6.56
N VAL A 110 -7.60 5.81 -7.18
CA VAL A 110 -6.95 4.69 -6.48
C VAL A 110 -5.55 5.06 -6.00
N LYS A 111 -5.25 4.68 -4.77
CA LYS A 111 -3.88 4.69 -4.22
C LYS A 111 -3.62 3.37 -3.51
N LEU A 112 -2.64 2.64 -4.01
CA LEU A 112 -2.27 1.35 -3.45
C LEU A 112 -1.50 1.52 -2.14
N THR A 113 -1.78 0.67 -1.17
CA THR A 113 -1.16 0.71 0.16
C THR A 113 -0.80 -0.68 0.65
N ASP A 114 -0.22 -0.75 1.82
CA ASP A 114 0.17 -1.96 2.56
C ASP A 114 1.13 -2.85 1.78
N PHE A 115 2.40 -2.46 1.80
CA PHE A 115 3.48 -3.18 1.14
C PHE A 115 4.22 -4.12 2.10
N GLY A 116 3.59 -4.48 3.23
CA GLY A 116 4.21 -5.33 4.25
C GLY A 116 4.53 -6.74 3.79
N LEU A 117 3.90 -7.22 2.71
CA LEU A 117 4.18 -8.53 2.12
C LEU A 117 4.88 -8.44 0.76
N CYS A 118 5.31 -7.24 0.34
CA CYS A 118 5.98 -7.10 -0.94
C CYS A 118 7.33 -7.80 -0.95
N LYS A 119 7.75 -8.24 -2.12
CA LYS A 119 9.03 -8.93 -2.31
C LYS A 119 9.74 -8.37 -3.51
N HIS A 120 11.06 -8.21 -3.38
CA HIS A 120 11.90 -7.83 -4.50
C HIS A 120 11.94 -8.96 -5.53
N ALA A 121 11.59 -8.66 -6.77
CA ALA A 121 11.65 -9.61 -7.85
C ALA A 121 13.11 -9.77 -8.28
N GLN A 122 13.68 -10.94 -8.08
CA GLN A 122 15.00 -11.25 -8.60
C GLN A 122 14.85 -11.75 -10.03
N ILE A 123 15.44 -10.99 -10.95
CA ILE A 123 15.57 -11.45 -12.34
C ILE A 123 16.84 -12.27 -12.40
N SER A 124 16.67 -13.57 -12.47
CA SER A 124 17.81 -14.48 -12.67
C SER A 124 18.22 -14.51 -14.12
#